data_99632196b1e47de49597eee006b4ffe0
#
_entry.id   99632196b1e47de49597eee006b4ffe0
#
_cell.length_a   1.000
_cell.length_b   1.000
_cell.length_c   1.000
_cell.angle_alpha   90.00
_cell.angle_beta   90.00
_cell.angle_gamma   90.00
#
_symmetry.space_group_name_H-M   'P 1'
#
loop_
_entity.id
_entity.type
_entity.pdbx_description
1 polymer ?
#
loop_
_entity_poly.entity_id
_entity_poly.type
_entity_poly.pdbx_seq_one_letter_code
_entity_poly.pdbx_strand_id
1 'polypeptide(L)'
;MKSVKLGGFTSITGLNVLNPERIQFTCEPSLDFTPTFYKEGDYVVAILPVDATLTAGTYNMTLVYGGSTQTLSLNVEAKDFQSSNINVSSTMLNMYRTSETISAFEKVRTELTATSSDVRYFSGSFLSSPATGATLLRGFGREIVLNGDTNNKYRNNGVDFALPSGTNILAANDGVVVYSGILDYTGCMVVVDHGFGVKTWYYNMAKTSVSVGDAVKKGDAVGTAGNTGFVAFDSTGVHIAMSVGDKFVCPYDAWDDSRDYGKIIIWGIDD
;
A
#
# COMPACT_ATOMS: atom_id res chain seq x y z
N MET A 1 -8.29 -18.41 14.90
CA MET A 1 -7.88 -18.22 13.51
C MET A 1 -8.16 -16.76 13.16
N LYS A 2 -7.19 -16.04 12.61
CA LYS A 2 -7.34 -14.65 12.16
C LYS A 2 -7.93 -14.63 10.76
N SER A 3 -8.80 -13.66 10.48
CA SER A 3 -9.39 -13.46 9.14
C SER A 3 -8.95 -12.13 8.55
N VAL A 4 -8.60 -12.14 7.26
CA VAL A 4 -8.26 -10.96 6.45
C VAL A 4 -8.92 -11.09 5.08
N LYS A 5 -9.54 -10.03 4.57
CA LYS A 5 -10.11 -10.03 3.22
C LYS A 5 -9.02 -9.87 2.17
N LEU A 6 -9.26 -10.37 0.97
CA LEU A 6 -8.41 -10.10 -0.20
C LEU A 6 -8.13 -8.60 -0.36
N GLY A 7 -6.89 -8.27 -0.55
CA GLY A 7 -6.38 -6.89 -0.61
C GLY A 7 -6.13 -6.24 0.75
N GLY A 8 -6.40 -6.91 1.86
CA GLY A 8 -6.14 -6.41 3.20
C GLY A 8 -4.73 -6.71 3.69
N PHE A 9 -4.50 -6.52 4.98
CA PHE A 9 -3.24 -6.87 5.65
C PHE A 9 -3.47 -7.18 7.13
N THR A 10 -2.47 -7.79 7.77
CA THR A 10 -2.45 -8.09 9.20
C THR A 10 -1.03 -7.93 9.74
N SER A 11 -0.80 -8.13 11.02
CA SER A 11 0.53 -8.14 11.60
C SER A 11 0.80 -9.41 12.38
N ILE A 12 2.06 -9.83 12.40
CA ILE A 12 2.61 -10.86 13.28
C ILE A 12 3.48 -10.15 14.30
N THR A 13 3.26 -10.42 15.59
CA THR A 13 4.07 -9.85 16.68
C THR A 13 4.72 -10.98 17.44
N GLY A 14 6.04 -10.96 17.56
CA GLY A 14 6.82 -11.91 18.36
C GLY A 14 7.32 -11.26 19.64
N LEU A 15 7.50 -12.08 20.69
CA LEU A 15 8.11 -11.71 21.95
C LEU A 15 9.43 -12.47 22.11
N ASN A 16 10.38 -11.88 22.83
CA ASN A 16 11.68 -12.52 23.16
C ASN A 16 12.46 -12.97 21.92
N VAL A 17 12.41 -12.19 20.84
CA VAL A 17 13.19 -12.45 19.62
C VAL A 17 14.36 -11.46 19.58
N LEU A 18 15.58 -11.95 19.76
CA LEU A 18 16.78 -11.09 19.76
C LEU A 18 17.22 -10.74 18.34
N ASN A 19 17.15 -11.69 17.43
CA ASN A 19 17.65 -11.59 16.05
C ASN A 19 16.53 -11.86 15.05
N PRO A 20 15.68 -10.86 14.75
CA PRO A 20 14.50 -11.04 13.90
C PRO A 20 14.81 -11.54 12.47
N GLU A 21 16.01 -11.23 11.97
CA GLU A 21 16.51 -11.70 10.67
C GLU A 21 16.72 -13.22 10.60
N ARG A 22 16.75 -13.91 11.75
CA ARG A 22 16.89 -15.37 11.84
C ARG A 22 15.56 -16.11 11.87
N ILE A 23 14.44 -15.39 11.90
CA ILE A 23 13.11 -15.99 11.79
C ILE A 23 12.95 -16.56 10.36
N GLN A 24 12.73 -17.87 10.28
CA GLN A 24 12.35 -18.51 9.02
C GLN A 24 10.82 -18.51 8.92
N PHE A 25 10.31 -18.12 7.76
CA PHE A 25 8.88 -18.07 7.49
C PHE A 25 8.56 -18.90 6.24
N THR A 26 7.55 -19.74 6.36
CA THR A 26 6.93 -20.44 5.22
C THR A 26 5.42 -20.36 5.31
N CYS A 27 4.73 -20.45 4.18
CA CYS A 27 3.28 -20.42 4.13
C CYS A 27 2.74 -21.34 3.05
N GLU A 28 1.71 -22.12 3.38
CA GLU A 28 1.05 -23.04 2.46
C GLU A 28 -0.47 -22.86 2.55
N PRO A 29 -1.17 -22.54 1.44
CA PRO A 29 -0.62 -22.09 0.16
C PRO A 29 0.28 -20.86 0.29
N SER A 30 1.10 -20.56 -0.73
CA SER A 30 1.96 -19.37 -0.71
C SER A 30 1.15 -18.08 -0.66
N LEU A 31 1.60 -17.13 0.17
CA LEU A 31 1.09 -15.74 0.16
C LEU A 31 1.75 -14.89 -0.92
N ASP A 32 2.72 -15.46 -1.66
CA ASP A 32 3.56 -14.72 -2.61
C ASP A 32 4.21 -13.47 -1.97
N PHE A 33 4.56 -13.59 -0.70
CA PHE A 33 5.20 -12.57 0.11
C PHE A 33 5.99 -13.20 1.25
N THR A 34 7.19 -12.70 1.51
CA THR A 34 8.00 -13.06 2.68
C THR A 34 8.10 -11.86 3.60
N PRO A 35 7.58 -11.95 4.84
CA PRO A 35 7.61 -10.82 5.76
C PRO A 35 9.01 -10.51 6.25
N THR A 36 9.30 -9.22 6.42
CA THR A 36 10.45 -8.75 7.20
C THR A 36 9.99 -8.48 8.63
N PHE A 37 10.73 -8.99 9.60
CA PHE A 37 10.47 -8.77 11.02
C PHE A 37 11.33 -7.61 11.52
N TYR A 38 10.69 -6.57 12.02
CA TYR A 38 11.31 -5.35 12.54
C TYR A 38 11.30 -5.37 14.06
N LYS A 39 12.40 -4.91 14.69
CA LYS A 39 12.49 -4.84 16.16
C LYS A 39 11.80 -3.57 16.67
N GLU A 40 10.96 -3.73 17.70
CA GLU A 40 10.25 -2.65 18.36
C GLU A 40 10.28 -2.87 19.90
N GLY A 41 11.31 -2.34 20.57
CA GLY A 41 11.55 -2.63 21.98
C GLY A 41 11.81 -4.13 22.22
N ASP A 42 11.00 -4.75 23.06
CA ASP A 42 11.06 -6.19 23.37
C ASP A 42 10.24 -7.04 22.37
N TYR A 43 9.63 -6.42 21.38
CA TYR A 43 8.83 -7.09 20.36
C TYR A 43 9.54 -7.11 19.01
N VAL A 44 9.15 -8.07 18.18
CA VAL A 44 9.35 -7.99 16.74
C VAL A 44 7.98 -7.93 16.06
N VAL A 45 7.89 -7.15 15.01
CA VAL A 45 6.64 -6.94 14.27
C VAL A 45 6.91 -7.15 12.79
N ALA A 46 6.07 -7.92 12.13
CA ALA A 46 6.00 -7.99 10.67
C ALA A 46 4.60 -7.64 10.21
N ILE A 47 4.49 -6.84 9.16
CA ILE A 47 3.21 -6.56 8.52
C ILE A 47 3.07 -7.49 7.32
N LEU A 48 1.94 -8.19 7.24
CA LEU A 48 1.68 -9.24 6.28
C LEU A 48 0.56 -8.81 5.34
N PRO A 49 0.85 -8.48 4.08
CA PRO A 49 -0.15 -8.14 3.09
C PRO A 49 -0.86 -9.42 2.61
N VAL A 50 -2.13 -9.28 2.25
CA VAL A 50 -2.92 -10.29 1.56
C VAL A 50 -3.27 -9.74 0.18
N ASP A 51 -2.55 -10.17 -0.85
CA ASP A 51 -2.73 -9.65 -2.20
C ASP A 51 -4.17 -9.87 -2.69
N ALA A 52 -4.69 -8.90 -3.46
CA ALA A 52 -6.05 -8.95 -4.01
C ALA A 52 -6.25 -10.06 -5.05
N THR A 53 -5.17 -10.67 -5.54
CA THR A 53 -5.18 -11.74 -6.54
C THR A 53 -5.09 -13.14 -5.95
N LEU A 54 -4.87 -13.27 -4.65
CA LEU A 54 -4.84 -14.56 -3.97
C LEU A 54 -6.20 -15.26 -4.02
N THR A 55 -6.19 -16.55 -3.77
CA THR A 55 -7.42 -17.34 -3.63
C THR A 55 -7.89 -17.32 -2.19
N ALA A 56 -9.19 -17.10 -1.95
CA ALA A 56 -9.77 -17.21 -0.60
C ALA A 56 -9.62 -18.63 -0.04
N GLY A 57 -9.29 -18.74 1.23
CA GLY A 57 -9.05 -20.03 1.89
C GLY A 57 -8.18 -19.91 3.13
N THR A 58 -7.78 -21.04 3.67
CA THR A 58 -6.89 -21.11 4.84
C THR A 58 -5.44 -21.22 4.40
N TYR A 59 -4.61 -20.35 4.93
CA TYR A 59 -3.16 -20.28 4.73
C TYR A 59 -2.47 -20.65 6.04
N ASN A 60 -1.65 -21.70 6.00
CA ASN A 60 -0.92 -22.17 7.17
C ASN A 60 0.51 -21.64 7.14
N MET A 61 0.82 -20.78 8.08
CA MET A 61 2.12 -20.15 8.23
C MET A 61 2.94 -20.90 9.28
N THR A 62 4.19 -21.19 8.97
CA THR A 62 5.14 -21.79 9.92
C THR A 62 6.29 -20.84 10.13
N LEU A 63 6.57 -20.55 11.40
CA LEU A 63 7.70 -19.74 11.84
C LEU A 63 8.64 -20.61 12.64
N VAL A 64 9.95 -20.50 12.33
CA VAL A 64 11.01 -21.24 13.05
C VAL A 64 12.02 -20.22 13.56
N TYR A 65 12.31 -20.28 14.87
CA TYR A 65 13.30 -19.45 15.53
C TYR A 65 13.85 -20.16 16.79
N GLY A 66 15.17 -20.14 17.02
CA GLY A 66 15.79 -20.71 18.21
C GLY A 66 15.44 -22.19 18.44
N GLY A 67 15.33 -23.00 17.39
CA GLY A 67 14.92 -24.40 17.50
C GLY A 67 13.42 -24.62 17.77
N SER A 68 12.65 -23.56 18.01
CA SER A 68 11.21 -23.60 18.22
C SER A 68 10.45 -23.43 16.90
N THR A 69 9.35 -24.16 16.76
CA THR A 69 8.46 -24.06 15.58
C THR A 69 7.06 -23.67 16.03
N GLN A 70 6.51 -22.66 15.36
CA GLN A 70 5.11 -22.24 15.58
C GLN A 70 4.35 -22.28 14.27
N THR A 71 3.14 -22.79 14.32
CA THR A 71 2.20 -22.82 13.18
C THR A 71 1.00 -21.95 13.48
N LEU A 72 0.67 -21.07 12.54
CA LEU A 72 -0.42 -20.12 12.60
C LEU A 72 -1.31 -20.32 11.39
N SER A 73 -2.62 -20.15 11.54
CA SER A 73 -3.55 -20.20 10.41
C SER A 73 -4.18 -18.83 10.18
N LEU A 74 -4.11 -18.36 8.94
CA LEU A 74 -4.77 -17.16 8.44
C LEU A 74 -5.92 -17.58 7.52
N ASN A 75 -7.11 -17.09 7.80
CA ASN A 75 -8.25 -17.24 6.90
C ASN A 75 -8.31 -16.04 5.95
N VAL A 76 -8.05 -16.27 4.67
CA VAL A 76 -8.21 -15.26 3.62
C VAL A 76 -9.65 -15.31 3.12
N GLU A 77 -10.40 -14.26 3.39
CA GLU A 77 -11.80 -14.13 2.99
C GLU A 77 -11.92 -13.56 1.59
N ALA A 78 -12.85 -14.10 0.82
CA ALA A 78 -13.19 -13.55 -0.48
C ALA A 78 -13.66 -12.09 -0.35
N LYS A 79 -13.32 -11.27 -1.36
CA LYS A 79 -13.82 -9.93 -1.54
C LYS A 79 -14.28 -9.78 -2.98
N ASP A 80 -15.51 -9.33 -3.15
CA ASP A 80 -16.04 -9.01 -4.47
C ASP A 80 -15.51 -7.64 -4.89
N PHE A 81 -14.68 -7.62 -5.92
CA PHE A 81 -14.13 -6.42 -6.52
C PHE A 81 -14.97 -6.04 -7.74
N GLN A 82 -15.72 -4.96 -7.61
CA GLN A 82 -16.54 -4.44 -8.70
C GLN A 82 -15.70 -4.08 -9.94
N SER A 83 -16.35 -4.08 -11.10
CA SER A 83 -15.78 -3.61 -12.36
C SER A 83 -16.41 -2.29 -12.81
N SER A 84 -15.66 -1.49 -13.56
CA SER A 84 -16.16 -0.27 -14.21
C SER A 84 -15.56 -0.13 -15.58
N ASN A 85 -16.39 0.25 -16.57
CA ASN A 85 -15.92 0.67 -17.86
C ASN A 85 -15.70 2.19 -17.85
N ILE A 86 -14.52 2.64 -18.29
CA ILE A 86 -14.14 4.05 -18.33
C ILE A 86 -13.69 4.40 -19.73
N ASN A 87 -14.26 5.46 -20.28
CA ASN A 87 -13.85 5.99 -21.57
C ASN A 87 -12.69 6.97 -21.38
N VAL A 88 -11.61 6.72 -22.08
CA VAL A 88 -10.42 7.59 -22.11
C VAL A 88 -10.05 7.88 -23.56
N SER A 89 -9.50 9.07 -23.83
CA SER A 89 -9.08 9.44 -25.18
C SER A 89 -7.87 8.61 -25.63
N SER A 90 -7.75 8.42 -26.95
CA SER A 90 -6.54 7.80 -27.52
C SER A 90 -5.27 8.60 -27.20
N THR A 91 -5.37 9.91 -27.12
CA THR A 91 -4.27 10.79 -26.71
C THR A 91 -3.80 10.42 -25.29
N MET A 92 -4.72 10.29 -24.33
CA MET A 92 -4.41 9.91 -22.96
C MET A 92 -3.70 8.54 -22.90
N LEU A 93 -4.20 7.55 -23.63
CA LEU A 93 -3.59 6.21 -23.69
C LEU A 93 -2.19 6.27 -24.32
N ASN A 94 -2.04 6.94 -25.45
CA ASN A 94 -0.77 6.98 -26.19
C ASN A 94 0.32 7.82 -25.51
N MET A 95 -0.06 8.78 -24.68
CA MET A 95 0.90 9.61 -23.95
C MET A 95 1.32 9.01 -22.60
N TYR A 96 0.36 8.47 -21.87
CA TYR A 96 0.56 8.20 -20.45
C TYR A 96 0.43 6.73 -20.05
N ARG A 97 -0.10 5.87 -20.93
CA ARG A 97 -0.33 4.45 -20.63
C ARG A 97 0.27 3.54 -21.71
N THR A 98 1.49 3.79 -22.09
CA THR A 98 2.27 2.91 -22.95
C THR A 98 3.04 1.87 -22.13
N SER A 99 3.57 0.82 -22.78
CA SER A 99 4.46 -0.14 -22.13
C SER A 99 5.68 0.51 -21.50
N GLU A 100 6.21 1.56 -22.14
CA GLU A 100 7.39 2.31 -21.69
C GLU A 100 7.08 3.09 -20.41
N THR A 101 5.95 3.82 -20.38
CA THR A 101 5.58 4.62 -19.21
C THR A 101 5.20 3.76 -18.01
N ILE A 102 4.54 2.62 -18.25
CA ILE A 102 4.26 1.62 -17.21
C ILE A 102 5.55 1.00 -16.70
N SER A 103 6.48 0.60 -17.58
CA SER A 103 7.75 0.00 -17.20
C SER A 103 8.63 0.97 -16.40
N ALA A 104 8.62 2.26 -16.75
CA ALA A 104 9.33 3.29 -15.99
C ALA A 104 8.79 3.42 -14.55
N PHE A 105 7.46 3.39 -14.38
CA PHE A 105 6.84 3.36 -13.05
C PHE A 105 7.18 2.07 -12.28
N GLU A 106 7.08 0.90 -12.92
CA GLU A 106 7.37 -0.39 -12.26
C GLU A 106 8.84 -0.47 -11.80
N LYS A 107 9.77 0.11 -12.55
CA LYS A 107 11.16 0.22 -12.12
C LYS A 107 11.30 1.03 -10.83
N VAL A 108 10.72 2.23 -10.78
CA VAL A 108 10.72 3.09 -9.58
C VAL A 108 10.01 2.39 -8.42
N ARG A 109 8.87 1.75 -8.68
CA ARG A 109 8.14 0.99 -7.67
C ARG A 109 9.01 -0.12 -7.05
N THR A 110 9.67 -0.90 -7.90
CA THR A 110 10.56 -1.99 -7.45
C THR A 110 11.69 -1.46 -6.59
N GLU A 111 12.34 -0.37 -7.00
CA GLU A 111 13.42 0.27 -6.24
C GLU A 111 12.93 0.77 -4.87
N LEU A 112 11.78 1.44 -4.83
CA LEU A 112 11.22 1.99 -3.60
C LEU A 112 10.68 0.92 -2.64
N THR A 113 10.18 -0.19 -3.16
CA THR A 113 9.64 -1.28 -2.32
C THR A 113 10.71 -2.25 -1.82
N ALA A 114 11.90 -2.25 -2.44
CA ALA A 114 13.03 -3.08 -2.02
C ALA A 114 13.60 -2.69 -0.65
N THR A 115 13.32 -1.47 -0.19
CA THR A 115 13.85 -0.93 1.07
C THR A 115 12.73 -0.27 1.89
N SER A 116 12.89 -0.27 3.20
CA SER A 116 12.05 0.49 4.14
C SER A 116 12.86 0.79 5.39
N SER A 117 12.47 1.84 6.09
CA SER A 117 13.02 2.12 7.42
C SER A 117 12.69 0.99 8.40
N ASP A 118 13.66 0.65 9.23
CA ASP A 118 13.50 -0.22 10.41
C ASP A 118 12.94 0.54 11.62
N VAL A 119 12.71 1.84 11.48
CA VAL A 119 12.02 2.68 12.46
C VAL A 119 10.56 2.82 12.05
N ARG A 120 9.64 2.50 12.94
CA ARG A 120 8.24 2.77 12.76
C ARG A 120 7.94 4.25 13.03
N TYR A 121 7.56 4.99 11.99
CA TYR A 121 7.17 6.40 12.12
C TYR A 121 5.67 6.56 12.40
N PHE A 122 4.84 5.71 11.82
CA PHE A 122 3.38 5.81 11.97
C PHE A 122 2.89 5.42 13.37
N SER A 123 1.83 6.10 13.80
CA SER A 123 1.09 5.77 15.03
C SER A 123 -0.40 5.93 14.77
N GLY A 124 -1.23 5.08 15.40
CA GLY A 124 -2.67 5.10 15.20
C GLY A 124 -3.10 4.89 13.74
N SER A 125 -4.33 5.33 13.42
CA SER A 125 -4.87 5.24 12.05
C SER A 125 -4.20 6.20 11.10
N PHE A 126 -4.22 5.83 9.81
CA PHE A 126 -3.89 6.71 8.71
C PHE A 126 -5.08 7.65 8.41
N LEU A 127 -4.83 8.80 7.80
CA LEU A 127 -5.90 9.70 7.38
C LEU A 127 -6.80 9.01 6.34
N SER A 128 -8.10 9.01 6.59
CA SER A 128 -9.11 8.44 5.70
C SER A 128 -9.45 9.32 4.50
N SER A 129 -8.96 10.54 4.50
CA SER A 129 -9.18 11.51 3.43
C SER A 129 -7.91 12.32 3.19
N PRO A 130 -7.54 12.55 1.91
CA PRO A 130 -6.35 13.35 1.57
C PRO A 130 -6.52 14.84 1.84
N ALA A 131 -7.75 15.30 2.02
CA ALA A 131 -8.10 16.70 2.29
C ALA A 131 -9.56 16.82 2.72
N THR A 132 -9.91 17.96 3.31
CA THR A 132 -11.31 18.32 3.59
C THR A 132 -12.09 18.46 2.29
N GLY A 133 -13.30 17.87 2.23
CA GLY A 133 -14.18 17.96 1.07
C GLY A 133 -13.81 16.98 -0.08
N ALA A 134 -12.89 16.05 0.13
CA ALA A 134 -12.58 15.03 -0.85
C ALA A 134 -13.79 14.10 -1.08
N THR A 135 -14.13 13.88 -2.35
CA THR A 135 -15.19 12.94 -2.74
C THR A 135 -14.54 11.66 -3.29
N LEU A 136 -14.86 10.53 -2.67
CA LEU A 136 -14.39 9.23 -3.15
C LEU A 136 -15.02 8.91 -4.51
N LEU A 137 -14.19 8.69 -5.52
CA LEU A 137 -14.62 8.31 -6.88
C LEU A 137 -14.57 6.80 -7.09
N ARG A 138 -13.44 6.18 -6.71
CA ARG A 138 -13.19 4.75 -6.90
C ARG A 138 -12.38 4.18 -5.74
N GLY A 139 -12.77 2.99 -5.33
CA GLY A 139 -12.09 2.25 -4.28
C GLY A 139 -11.00 1.31 -4.79
N PHE A 140 -10.21 0.83 -3.84
CA PHE A 140 -9.19 -0.19 -4.05
C PHE A 140 -9.78 -1.48 -4.63
N GLY A 141 -9.02 -2.09 -5.53
CA GLY A 141 -9.29 -3.42 -6.09
C GLY A 141 -10.30 -3.42 -7.24
N ARG A 142 -10.96 -2.30 -7.54
CA ARG A 142 -11.89 -2.20 -8.68
C ARG A 142 -11.18 -2.53 -9.99
N GLU A 143 -11.73 -3.42 -10.78
CA GLU A 143 -11.27 -3.67 -12.14
C GLU A 143 -11.73 -2.54 -13.06
N ILE A 144 -10.81 -1.89 -13.74
CA ILE A 144 -11.07 -0.82 -14.67
C ILE A 144 -10.87 -1.35 -16.09
N VAL A 145 -11.96 -1.35 -16.88
CA VAL A 145 -11.94 -1.70 -18.30
C VAL A 145 -11.92 -0.40 -19.08
N LEU A 146 -10.95 -0.23 -19.98
CA LEU A 146 -10.81 1.00 -20.77
C LEU A 146 -11.51 0.87 -22.12
N ASN A 147 -12.40 1.82 -22.42
CA ASN A 147 -13.11 1.92 -23.69
C ASN A 147 -13.89 0.64 -24.09
N GLY A 148 -14.33 -0.16 -23.11
CA GLY A 148 -15.02 -1.43 -23.34
C GLY A 148 -14.11 -2.57 -23.81
N ASP A 149 -12.80 -2.36 -23.94
CA ASP A 149 -11.85 -3.37 -24.33
C ASP A 149 -11.41 -4.21 -23.13
N THR A 150 -11.92 -5.43 -23.00
CA THR A 150 -11.60 -6.37 -21.92
C THR A 150 -10.15 -6.82 -21.90
N ASN A 151 -9.38 -6.62 -22.99
CA ASN A 151 -7.95 -6.87 -23.03
C ASN A 151 -7.14 -5.67 -22.51
N ASN A 152 -7.76 -4.49 -22.43
CA ASN A 152 -7.14 -3.27 -21.88
C ASN A 152 -7.77 -2.91 -20.55
N LYS A 153 -7.35 -3.62 -19.53
CA LYS A 153 -7.86 -3.45 -18.16
C LYS A 153 -6.75 -3.43 -17.13
N TYR A 154 -7.05 -2.90 -15.97
CA TYR A 154 -6.17 -2.93 -14.81
C TYR A 154 -6.99 -2.94 -13.51
N ARG A 155 -6.36 -3.35 -12.43
CA ARG A 155 -6.93 -3.27 -11.09
C ARG A 155 -6.47 -1.99 -10.42
N ASN A 156 -7.42 -1.22 -9.87
CA ASN A 156 -7.11 -0.01 -9.10
C ASN A 156 -6.34 -0.40 -7.82
N ASN A 157 -5.08 0.02 -7.72
CA ASN A 157 -4.19 -0.34 -6.62
C ASN A 157 -4.30 0.60 -5.40
N GLY A 158 -5.24 1.53 -5.43
CA GLY A 158 -5.50 2.49 -4.37
C GLY A 158 -6.92 3.03 -4.43
N VAL A 159 -7.07 4.29 -4.06
CA VAL A 159 -8.35 5.02 -4.05
C VAL A 159 -8.22 6.33 -4.78
N ASP A 160 -9.23 6.67 -5.56
CA ASP A 160 -9.30 7.93 -6.31
C ASP A 160 -10.25 8.89 -5.62
N PHE A 161 -9.78 10.10 -5.37
CA PHE A 161 -10.57 11.20 -4.82
C PHE A 161 -10.67 12.35 -5.80
N ALA A 162 -11.89 12.89 -5.95
CA ALA A 162 -12.09 14.18 -6.57
C ALA A 162 -11.89 15.31 -5.55
N LEU A 163 -11.20 16.36 -5.97
CA LEU A 163 -10.88 17.53 -5.19
C LEU A 163 -10.80 18.77 -6.11
N PRO A 164 -11.14 19.96 -5.64
CA PRO A 164 -10.82 21.18 -6.36
C PRO A 164 -9.33 21.32 -6.67
N SER A 165 -9.00 21.83 -7.85
CA SER A 165 -7.61 22.08 -8.25
C SER A 165 -6.90 22.96 -7.21
N GLY A 166 -5.66 22.60 -6.89
CA GLY A 166 -4.83 23.34 -5.93
C GLY A 166 -5.13 23.05 -4.45
N THR A 167 -6.12 22.21 -4.13
CA THR A 167 -6.34 21.73 -2.75
C THR A 167 -5.11 20.99 -2.24
N ASN A 168 -4.63 21.30 -1.04
CA ASN A 168 -3.51 20.59 -0.43
C ASN A 168 -3.84 19.13 -0.21
N ILE A 169 -2.92 18.26 -0.60
CA ILE A 169 -2.95 16.83 -0.33
C ILE A 169 -2.10 16.55 0.90
N LEU A 170 -2.66 15.83 1.87
CA LEU A 170 -2.09 15.66 3.19
C LEU A 170 -1.41 14.31 3.34
N ALA A 171 -0.25 14.28 4.04
CA ALA A 171 0.41 13.06 4.46
C ALA A 171 -0.51 12.21 5.34
N ALA A 172 -0.67 10.95 4.98
CA ALA A 172 -1.61 10.04 5.67
C ALA A 172 -1.18 9.68 7.09
N ASN A 173 0.13 9.69 7.36
CA ASN A 173 0.73 9.50 8.69
C ASN A 173 2.16 10.07 8.70
N ASP A 174 2.83 10.01 9.86
CA ASP A 174 4.23 10.38 10.01
C ASP A 174 5.12 9.49 9.13
N GLY A 175 6.18 10.06 8.57
CA GLY A 175 7.10 9.32 7.73
C GLY A 175 8.21 10.16 7.12
N VAL A 176 8.95 9.56 6.19
CA VAL A 176 10.01 10.20 5.42
C VAL A 176 9.69 10.09 3.92
N VAL A 177 9.82 11.18 3.20
CA VAL A 177 9.62 11.21 1.75
C VAL A 177 10.75 10.44 1.07
N VAL A 178 10.40 9.38 0.35
CA VAL A 178 11.38 8.55 -0.40
C VAL A 178 11.30 8.76 -1.91
N TYR A 179 10.28 9.45 -2.38
CA TYR A 179 10.16 9.90 -3.77
C TYR A 179 9.36 11.20 -3.84
N SER A 180 9.82 12.12 -4.67
CA SER A 180 9.10 13.35 -5.04
C SER A 180 9.52 13.72 -6.47
N GLY A 181 8.62 13.58 -7.44
CA GLY A 181 8.96 13.78 -8.85
C GLY A 181 7.78 13.56 -9.79
N ILE A 182 8.09 13.45 -11.08
CA ILE A 182 7.12 13.27 -12.16
C ILE A 182 7.49 12.02 -12.95
N LEU A 183 6.49 11.19 -13.21
CA LEU A 183 6.53 10.10 -14.18
C LEU A 183 5.35 10.25 -15.14
N ASP A 184 5.54 9.92 -16.40
CA ASP A 184 4.45 10.06 -17.40
C ASP A 184 3.21 9.26 -17.00
N TYR A 185 3.37 8.05 -16.44
CA TYR A 185 2.24 7.22 -16.02
C TYR A 185 1.51 7.78 -14.80
N THR A 186 2.21 8.14 -13.74
CA THR A 186 1.59 8.57 -12.45
C THR A 186 1.43 10.08 -12.33
N GLY A 187 2.00 10.86 -13.23
CA GLY A 187 2.09 12.31 -13.10
C GLY A 187 2.99 12.74 -11.94
N CYS A 188 2.71 13.89 -11.35
CA CYS A 188 3.37 14.33 -10.12
C CYS A 188 3.06 13.34 -8.99
N MET A 189 4.13 12.76 -8.44
CA MET A 189 4.05 11.70 -7.45
C MET A 189 4.91 12.00 -6.24
N VAL A 190 4.38 11.68 -5.06
CA VAL A 190 5.12 11.60 -3.78
C VAL A 190 4.94 10.22 -3.20
N VAL A 191 6.00 9.67 -2.61
CA VAL A 191 5.94 8.44 -1.81
C VAL A 191 6.52 8.71 -0.44
N VAL A 192 5.77 8.36 0.59
CA VAL A 192 6.18 8.48 2.00
C VAL A 192 6.40 7.09 2.57
N ASP A 193 7.60 6.83 3.10
CA ASP A 193 7.93 5.63 3.87
C ASP A 193 7.58 5.87 5.34
N HIS A 194 6.67 5.06 5.85
CA HIS A 194 6.23 5.11 7.24
C HIS A 194 7.02 4.15 8.14
N GLY A 195 7.97 3.41 7.56
CA GLY A 195 8.70 2.33 8.23
C GLY A 195 7.96 0.99 8.22
N PHE A 196 8.67 -0.05 8.61
CA PHE A 196 8.16 -1.43 8.69
C PHE A 196 7.54 -1.96 7.39
N GLY A 197 8.06 -1.50 6.24
CA GLY A 197 7.58 -1.88 4.91
C GLY A 197 6.35 -1.12 4.43
N VAL A 198 5.79 -0.23 5.24
CA VAL A 198 4.57 0.51 4.91
C VAL A 198 4.89 1.81 4.18
N LYS A 199 4.27 2.00 3.01
CA LYS A 199 4.38 3.25 2.24
C LYS A 199 3.02 3.74 1.78
N THR A 200 2.87 5.07 1.69
CA THR A 200 1.75 5.71 0.98
C THR A 200 2.26 6.42 -0.27
N TRP A 201 1.47 6.32 -1.33
CA TRP A 201 1.77 6.78 -2.68
C TRP A 201 0.68 7.75 -3.11
N TYR A 202 1.08 8.95 -3.56
CA TYR A 202 0.18 10.01 -3.99
C TYR A 202 0.46 10.30 -5.46
N TYR A 203 -0.50 10.02 -6.35
CA TYR A 203 -0.36 10.20 -7.79
C TYR A 203 -1.27 11.30 -8.32
N ASN A 204 -1.05 11.69 -9.56
CA ASN A 204 -1.86 12.63 -10.34
C ASN A 204 -1.96 14.04 -9.74
N MET A 205 -1.06 14.40 -8.84
CA MET A 205 -1.02 15.74 -8.24
C MET A 205 -0.66 16.80 -9.29
N ALA A 206 -1.00 18.06 -9.04
CA ALA A 206 -0.57 19.19 -9.88
C ALA A 206 0.91 19.51 -9.64
N LYS A 207 1.34 19.44 -8.39
CA LYS A 207 2.73 19.65 -7.96
C LYS A 207 3.00 18.95 -6.64
N THR A 208 4.28 18.67 -6.39
CA THR A 208 4.78 18.24 -5.08
C THR A 208 5.14 19.46 -4.23
N SER A 209 5.06 19.34 -2.90
CA SER A 209 5.41 20.40 -1.94
C SER A 209 6.54 19.97 -1.00
N VAL A 210 7.11 18.78 -1.21
CA VAL A 210 8.14 18.16 -0.38
C VAL A 210 9.24 17.59 -1.27
N SER A 211 10.40 17.35 -0.69
CA SER A 211 11.59 16.78 -1.33
C SER A 211 11.95 15.43 -0.72
N VAL A 212 12.68 14.60 -1.45
CA VAL A 212 13.21 13.34 -0.92
C VAL A 212 14.11 13.61 0.29
N GLY A 213 13.87 12.87 1.38
CA GLY A 213 14.54 13.03 2.67
C GLY A 213 13.77 13.89 3.68
N ASP A 214 12.75 14.63 3.25
CA ASP A 214 11.93 15.42 4.19
C ASP A 214 11.15 14.50 5.13
N ALA A 215 11.20 14.81 6.43
CA ALA A 215 10.31 14.22 7.41
C ALA A 215 8.95 14.93 7.37
N VAL A 216 7.88 14.17 7.31
CA VAL A 216 6.51 14.69 7.32
C VAL A 216 5.73 14.15 8.51
N LYS A 217 4.80 14.94 9.01
CA LYS A 217 3.83 14.56 10.03
C LYS A 217 2.47 14.27 9.40
N LYS A 218 1.68 13.44 10.07
CA LYS A 218 0.27 13.24 9.71
C LYS A 218 -0.45 14.56 9.53
N GLY A 219 -0.96 14.82 8.33
CA GLY A 219 -1.65 16.06 8.00
C GLY A 219 -0.79 17.17 7.39
N ASP A 220 0.52 17.00 7.26
CA ASP A 220 1.37 17.93 6.51
C ASP A 220 1.06 17.87 5.01
N ALA A 221 1.16 19.03 4.33
CA ALA A 221 0.90 19.08 2.89
C ALA A 221 2.07 18.46 2.10
N VAL A 222 1.80 17.44 1.30
CA VAL A 222 2.80 16.78 0.42
C VAL A 222 2.72 17.25 -1.03
N GLY A 223 1.63 17.90 -1.42
CA GLY A 223 1.41 18.41 -2.77
C GLY A 223 0.04 19.04 -2.92
N THR A 224 -0.40 19.24 -4.17
CA THR A 224 -1.74 19.79 -4.44
C THR A 224 -2.49 18.92 -5.47
N ALA A 225 -3.81 18.85 -5.33
CA ALA A 225 -4.71 18.13 -6.23
C ALA A 225 -4.54 18.58 -7.68
N GLY A 226 -4.50 17.62 -8.60
CA GLY A 226 -4.25 17.85 -10.01
C GLY A 226 -4.93 16.81 -10.90
N ASN A 227 -4.38 16.68 -12.10
CA ASN A 227 -4.79 15.69 -13.10
C ASN A 227 -3.63 15.31 -14.03
N THR A 228 -2.41 15.28 -13.50
CA THR A 228 -1.21 14.95 -14.29
C THR A 228 -1.07 13.44 -14.47
N GLY A 229 -0.41 12.99 -15.53
CA GLY A 229 -0.20 11.59 -15.85
C GLY A 229 -1.45 10.90 -16.42
N PHE A 230 -1.51 9.57 -16.30
CA PHE A 230 -2.68 8.79 -16.67
C PHE A 230 -3.78 8.96 -15.63
N VAL A 231 -4.82 9.66 -16.00
CA VAL A 231 -6.00 9.92 -15.16
C VAL A 231 -7.22 9.33 -15.82
N ALA A 232 -7.87 8.41 -15.14
CA ALA A 232 -9.10 7.77 -15.61
C ALA A 232 -10.37 8.39 -14.98
N PHE A 233 -10.37 9.69 -14.67
CA PHE A 233 -11.52 10.43 -14.17
C PHE A 233 -11.55 11.86 -14.74
N ASP A 234 -12.76 12.41 -14.96
CA ASP A 234 -12.97 13.70 -15.64
C ASP A 234 -12.88 14.90 -14.69
N SER A 235 -12.10 14.83 -13.64
CA SER A 235 -11.99 15.88 -12.62
C SER A 235 -10.54 16.05 -12.17
N THR A 236 -10.27 17.10 -11.41
CA THR A 236 -9.03 17.17 -10.63
C THR A 236 -9.16 16.35 -9.37
N GLY A 237 -8.04 15.84 -8.86
CA GLY A 237 -8.06 15.01 -7.67
C GLY A 237 -6.69 14.46 -7.29
N VAL A 238 -6.69 13.30 -6.69
CA VAL A 238 -5.50 12.54 -6.32
C VAL A 238 -5.84 11.06 -6.27
N HIS A 239 -4.91 10.22 -6.71
CA HIS A 239 -4.90 8.79 -6.43
C HIS A 239 -4.02 8.52 -5.22
N ILE A 240 -4.52 7.78 -4.23
CA ILE A 240 -3.76 7.37 -3.05
C ILE A 240 -3.72 5.86 -2.96
N ALA A 241 -2.51 5.31 -2.99
CA ALA A 241 -2.28 3.89 -2.74
C ALA A 241 -1.50 3.69 -1.43
N MET A 242 -1.60 2.49 -0.88
CA MET A 242 -0.82 2.03 0.26
C MET A 242 -0.17 0.71 -0.10
N SER A 243 1.10 0.54 0.24
CA SER A 243 1.79 -0.73 0.06
C SER A 243 2.39 -1.24 1.36
N VAL A 244 2.50 -2.57 1.44
CA VAL A 244 3.31 -3.29 2.42
C VAL A 244 4.32 -4.12 1.64
N GLY A 245 5.60 -3.77 1.76
CA GLY A 245 6.64 -4.26 0.85
C GLY A 245 6.25 -3.96 -0.60
N ASP A 246 6.28 -4.97 -1.46
CA ASP A 246 5.96 -4.89 -2.89
C ASP A 246 4.46 -5.06 -3.22
N LYS A 247 3.59 -5.31 -2.23
CA LYS A 247 2.16 -5.53 -2.43
C LYS A 247 1.35 -4.29 -2.10
N PHE A 248 0.50 -3.87 -3.04
CA PHE A 248 -0.50 -2.85 -2.75
C PHE A 248 -1.65 -3.43 -1.92
N VAL A 249 -2.06 -2.71 -0.90
CA VAL A 249 -3.11 -3.11 0.03
C VAL A 249 -4.22 -2.07 0.11
N CYS A 250 -5.38 -2.48 0.57
CA CYS A 250 -6.56 -1.63 0.72
C CYS A 250 -6.31 -0.56 1.79
N PRO A 251 -6.25 0.73 1.45
CA PRO A 251 -6.00 1.78 2.44
C PRO A 251 -7.09 1.89 3.50
N TYR A 252 -8.32 1.44 3.19
CA TYR A 252 -9.45 1.49 4.14
C TYR A 252 -9.15 0.73 5.43
N ASP A 253 -8.34 -0.33 5.36
CA ASP A 253 -8.02 -1.12 6.53
C ASP A 253 -7.08 -0.37 7.50
N ALA A 254 -6.35 0.65 7.03
CA ALA A 254 -5.49 1.51 7.83
C ALA A 254 -6.20 2.75 8.41
N TRP A 255 -7.46 3.02 8.02
CA TRP A 255 -8.17 4.25 8.38
C TRP A 255 -8.97 4.15 9.68
N ASP A 256 -9.12 2.97 10.25
CA ASP A 256 -9.95 2.72 11.42
C ASP A 256 -9.09 2.32 12.62
N ASP A 257 -9.00 3.20 13.62
CA ASP A 257 -8.28 2.95 14.88
C ASP A 257 -8.90 1.82 15.71
N SER A 258 -10.19 1.54 15.52
CA SER A 258 -10.89 0.48 16.23
C SER A 258 -10.55 -0.92 15.68
N ARG A 259 -9.97 -0.98 14.49
CA ARG A 259 -9.49 -2.24 13.92
C ARG A 259 -8.19 -2.63 14.61
N ASP A 260 -8.28 -3.59 15.48
CA ASP A 260 -7.14 -4.43 15.83
C ASP A 260 -6.65 -5.04 14.52
N TYR A 261 -5.50 -4.55 13.99
CA TYR A 261 -4.85 -5.10 12.77
C TYR A 261 -4.45 -6.56 12.97
N GLY A 262 -5.19 -7.21 13.85
CA GLY A 262 -5.14 -8.62 14.14
C GLY A 262 -3.76 -9.11 14.45
N LYS A 263 -3.25 -8.71 15.60
CA LYS A 263 -2.00 -9.25 16.12
C LYS A 263 -2.10 -10.76 16.22
N ILE A 264 -1.27 -11.45 15.46
CA ILE A 264 -0.95 -12.84 15.69
C ILE A 264 0.27 -12.80 16.62
N ILE A 265 0.10 -13.25 17.87
CA ILE A 265 1.20 -13.23 18.84
C ILE A 265 1.93 -14.57 18.73
N ILE A 266 3.23 -14.51 18.45
CA ILE A 266 4.14 -15.64 18.52
C ILE A 266 5.08 -15.45 19.74
N TRP A 267 5.45 -16.54 20.36
CA TRP A 267 6.39 -16.57 21.48
C TRP A 267 7.75 -17.02 20.96
N GLY A 268 8.76 -16.17 21.07
CA GLY A 268 10.15 -16.59 20.94
C GLY A 268 10.58 -17.29 22.23
N ILE A 269 11.43 -18.29 22.12
CA ILE A 269 12.16 -18.88 23.24
C ILE A 269 13.59 -18.43 23.05
N ASP A 270 14.12 -17.68 24.04
CA ASP A 270 15.54 -17.36 24.09
C ASP A 270 16.28 -18.63 24.56
N ASP A 271 17.32 -19.03 23.84
CA ASP A 271 18.33 -19.97 24.30
C ASP A 271 19.43 -19.23 25.10
#